data_26c5effc73349fa3c2f802c37c6a1c46
#
_entry.id   26c5effc73349fa3c2f802c37c6a1c46
#
_cell.length_a   1.000
_cell.length_b   1.000
_cell.length_c   1.000
_cell.angle_alpha   90.00
_cell.angle_beta   90.00
_cell.angle_gamma   90.00
#
_symmetry.space_group_name_H-M   'P 1'
#
loop_
_entity.id
_entity.type
_entity.pdbx_description
1 polymer ?
#
loop_
_entity_poly.entity_id
_entity_poly.type
_entity_poly.pdbx_seq_one_letter_code
_entity_poly.pdbx_strand_id
1 'polypeptide(L)'
;MTRTIAVVNHKGGSTKTTSTVNLAQALVEAGYTVRVIDLDPQCNATTWLGATPEAVDNDVLSVLMLVASIEDATTITASGIHLVPATKELDSVGPYFLKKPGAHGVLRKALAGAPDVDFNLLDCPGDFDHLTISALVACTEVLAAVMTGAMELEALMRIENYITEQVELLNPTARLNHILCGRVELGQVIDQQVLAALRETYPDQTMHTIIPKSVRVSESYSAEEPVVRWAPSSSAARAYRDAAQELVERDPR
;
A
#
# COMPACT_ATOMS: atom_id res chain seq x y z
N MET A 1 -6.47 17.92 -3.77
CA MET A 1 -6.97 16.75 -4.54
C MET A 1 -6.44 15.51 -3.84
N THR A 2 -7.29 14.56 -3.50
CA THR A 2 -6.91 13.32 -2.79
C THR A 2 -5.96 12.48 -3.65
N ARG A 3 -4.83 12.07 -3.10
CA ARG A 3 -3.91 11.12 -3.73
C ARG A 3 -4.29 9.71 -3.30
N THR A 4 -4.53 8.82 -4.27
CA THR A 4 -4.86 7.42 -4.02
C THR A 4 -3.72 6.54 -4.54
N ILE A 5 -2.97 5.94 -3.63
CA ILE A 5 -1.74 5.22 -3.92
C ILE A 5 -1.94 3.73 -3.70
N ALA A 6 -1.83 2.94 -4.77
CA ALA A 6 -1.81 1.49 -4.67
C ALA A 6 -0.40 1.01 -4.30
N VAL A 7 -0.24 0.34 -3.16
CA VAL A 7 1.03 -0.22 -2.72
C VAL A 7 1.11 -1.67 -3.17
N VAL A 8 1.96 -1.95 -4.14
CA VAL A 8 2.02 -3.24 -4.85
C VAL A 8 3.40 -3.89 -4.79
N ASN A 9 3.42 -5.21 -4.92
CA ASN A 9 4.58 -6.01 -5.31
C ASN A 9 4.11 -7.44 -5.60
N HIS A 10 4.73 -8.10 -6.57
CA HIS A 10 4.40 -9.47 -7.00
C HIS A 10 5.03 -10.56 -6.11
N LYS A 11 5.46 -10.24 -4.90
CA LYS A 11 6.13 -11.20 -4.02
C LYS A 11 5.53 -11.18 -2.62
N GLY A 12 5.14 -12.35 -2.12
CA GLY A 12 4.76 -12.54 -0.72
C GLY A 12 5.95 -12.21 0.21
N GLY A 13 5.69 -11.62 1.39
CA GLY A 13 6.73 -11.19 2.32
C GLY A 13 7.52 -9.97 1.88
N SER A 14 7.11 -9.32 0.79
CA SER A 14 7.59 -8.00 0.41
C SER A 14 7.16 -6.95 1.45
N THR A 15 7.74 -5.79 1.40
CA THR A 15 7.50 -4.73 2.38
C THR A 15 6.20 -3.94 2.16
N LYS A 16 5.19 -4.46 1.40
CA LYS A 16 3.93 -3.75 1.08
C LYS A 16 3.21 -3.24 2.31
N THR A 17 2.63 -4.14 3.09
CA THR A 17 1.91 -3.81 4.33
C THR A 17 2.76 -3.00 5.30
N THR A 18 4.04 -3.38 5.44
CA THR A 18 5.00 -2.63 6.26
C THR A 18 5.12 -1.18 5.79
N SER A 19 5.22 -0.97 4.48
CA SER A 19 5.33 0.39 3.90
C SER A 19 4.00 1.14 4.01
N THR A 20 2.88 0.51 3.70
CA THR A 20 1.55 1.10 3.81
C THR A 20 1.28 1.66 5.21
N VAL A 21 1.44 0.81 6.24
CA VAL A 21 1.15 1.16 7.63
C VAL A 21 2.07 2.28 8.15
N ASN A 22 3.36 2.19 7.83
CA ASN A 22 4.34 3.14 8.36
C ASN A 22 4.39 4.47 7.58
N LEU A 23 4.16 4.46 6.26
CA LEU A 23 3.95 5.68 5.48
C LEU A 23 2.67 6.39 5.93
N ALA A 24 1.56 5.64 6.17
CA ALA A 24 0.33 6.21 6.69
C ALA A 24 0.57 6.96 8.00
N GLN A 25 1.26 6.33 8.96
CA GLN A 25 1.56 6.97 10.23
C GLN A 25 2.48 8.18 10.09
N ALA A 26 3.49 8.11 9.25
CA ALA A 26 4.40 9.23 9.01
C ALA A 26 3.68 10.43 8.36
N LEU A 27 2.75 10.18 7.44
CA LEU A 27 1.90 11.21 6.83
C LEU A 27 0.95 11.84 7.87
N VAL A 28 0.34 11.02 8.77
CA VAL A 28 -0.49 11.55 9.86
C VAL A 28 0.34 12.43 10.81
N GLU A 29 1.56 12.02 11.18
CA GLU A 29 2.47 12.86 11.98
C GLU A 29 2.86 14.17 11.28
N ALA A 30 2.91 14.17 9.94
CA ALA A 30 3.14 15.36 9.14
C ALA A 30 1.90 16.27 8.98
N GLY A 31 0.76 15.88 9.57
CA GLY A 31 -0.48 16.67 9.59
C GLY A 31 -1.46 16.37 8.47
N TYR A 32 -1.27 15.31 7.69
CA TYR A 32 -2.19 14.88 6.64
C TYR A 32 -3.28 13.95 7.17
N THR A 33 -4.45 14.02 6.54
CA THR A 33 -5.53 13.04 6.74
C THR A 33 -5.29 11.83 5.85
N VAL A 34 -5.20 10.64 6.44
CA VAL A 34 -4.82 9.41 5.73
C VAL A 34 -5.84 8.32 5.95
N ARG A 35 -6.29 7.71 4.85
CA ARG A 35 -7.08 6.49 4.87
C ARG A 35 -6.25 5.32 4.37
N VAL A 36 -6.22 4.25 5.15
CA VAL A 36 -5.66 2.95 4.74
C VAL A 36 -6.82 2.02 4.40
N ILE A 37 -6.75 1.37 3.24
CA ILE A 37 -7.70 0.35 2.83
C ILE A 37 -6.93 -0.94 2.68
N ASP A 38 -7.23 -1.90 3.55
CA ASP A 38 -6.62 -3.22 3.51
C ASP A 38 -7.36 -4.09 2.48
N LEU A 39 -6.66 -4.47 1.42
CA LEU A 39 -7.18 -5.32 0.34
C LEU A 39 -6.57 -6.72 0.39
N ASP A 40 -5.78 -7.04 1.42
CA ASP A 40 -5.16 -8.36 1.57
C ASP A 40 -6.03 -9.25 2.48
N PRO A 41 -6.52 -10.40 2.01
CA PRO A 41 -7.25 -11.37 2.85
C PRO A 41 -6.47 -11.86 4.08
N GLN A 42 -5.15 -11.63 4.12
CA GLN A 42 -4.33 -11.92 5.30
C GLN A 42 -4.56 -10.91 6.44
N CYS A 43 -5.24 -9.78 6.21
CA CYS A 43 -5.63 -8.76 7.18
C CYS A 43 -4.44 -8.17 7.98
N ASN A 44 -3.26 -8.14 7.36
CA ASN A 44 -2.04 -7.72 8.07
C ASN A 44 -2.03 -6.23 8.40
N ALA A 45 -2.50 -5.36 7.49
CA ALA A 45 -2.62 -3.93 7.78
C ALA A 45 -3.69 -3.67 8.84
N THR A 46 -4.81 -4.38 8.77
CA THR A 46 -5.90 -4.33 9.74
C THR A 46 -5.40 -4.63 11.15
N THR A 47 -4.73 -5.78 11.32
CA THR A 47 -4.16 -6.20 12.61
C THR A 47 -3.08 -5.23 13.10
N TRP A 48 -2.15 -4.84 12.22
CA TRP A 48 -1.06 -3.93 12.61
C TRP A 48 -1.54 -2.55 13.08
N LEU A 49 -2.70 -2.12 12.59
CA LEU A 49 -3.34 -0.86 12.99
C LEU A 49 -4.28 -1.01 14.20
N GLY A 50 -4.23 -2.17 14.88
CA GLY A 50 -4.94 -2.43 16.15
C GLY A 50 -6.42 -2.77 15.98
N ALA A 51 -6.87 -3.15 14.77
CA ALA A 51 -8.22 -3.66 14.57
C ALA A 51 -8.22 -5.20 14.55
N THR A 52 -9.27 -5.78 15.10
CA THR A 52 -9.48 -7.24 15.10
C THR A 52 -10.41 -7.61 13.95
N PRO A 53 -9.94 -8.33 12.92
CA PRO A 53 -10.74 -8.63 11.71
C PRO A 53 -12.10 -9.27 12.02
N GLU A 54 -12.15 -10.12 13.04
CA GLU A 54 -13.38 -10.83 13.45
C GLU A 54 -14.39 -9.96 14.23
N ALA A 55 -14.01 -8.73 14.59
CA ALA A 55 -14.83 -7.83 15.41
C ALA A 55 -15.30 -6.57 14.66
N VAL A 56 -15.05 -6.49 13.35
CA VAL A 56 -15.51 -5.34 12.53
C VAL A 56 -16.93 -5.57 12.01
N ASP A 57 -17.77 -4.54 12.07
CA ASP A 57 -19.16 -4.62 11.57
C ASP A 57 -19.21 -4.53 10.04
N ASN A 58 -18.39 -3.67 9.45
CA ASN A 58 -18.24 -3.50 8.02
C ASN A 58 -16.74 -3.48 7.65
N ASP A 59 -16.44 -4.04 6.50
CA ASP A 59 -15.09 -4.22 5.96
C ASP A 59 -15.02 -3.82 4.48
N VAL A 60 -13.86 -3.93 3.88
CA VAL A 60 -13.67 -3.65 2.46
C VAL A 60 -14.49 -4.57 1.56
N LEU A 61 -14.77 -5.82 1.96
CA LEU A 61 -15.64 -6.73 1.22
C LEU A 61 -17.07 -6.19 1.15
N SER A 62 -17.61 -5.68 2.26
CA SER A 62 -18.93 -5.03 2.32
C SER A 62 -19.02 -3.84 1.34
N VAL A 63 -17.94 -3.07 1.21
CA VAL A 63 -17.85 -1.98 0.23
C VAL A 63 -17.84 -2.52 -1.20
N LEU A 64 -17.02 -3.52 -1.50
CA LEU A 64 -16.91 -4.13 -2.83
C LEU A 64 -18.21 -4.82 -3.26
N MET A 65 -18.96 -5.34 -2.31
CA MET A 65 -20.28 -5.93 -2.52
C MET A 65 -21.43 -4.92 -2.58
N LEU A 66 -21.13 -3.61 -2.41
CA LEU A 66 -22.10 -2.51 -2.38
C LEU A 66 -23.13 -2.61 -1.23
N VAL A 67 -22.74 -3.20 -0.12
CA VAL A 67 -23.55 -3.34 1.11
C VAL A 67 -23.30 -2.14 2.05
N ALA A 68 -22.06 -1.65 2.10
CA ALA A 68 -21.66 -0.51 2.92
C ALA A 68 -20.95 0.56 2.08
N SER A 69 -20.96 1.80 2.53
CA SER A 69 -20.09 2.85 2.02
C SER A 69 -18.67 2.75 2.60
N ILE A 70 -17.72 3.49 2.02
CA ILE A 70 -16.38 3.65 2.63
C ILE A 70 -16.48 4.24 4.04
N GLU A 71 -17.39 5.20 4.25
CA GLU A 71 -17.61 5.84 5.55
C GLU A 71 -18.12 4.85 6.59
N ASP A 72 -19.12 4.02 6.23
CA ASP A 72 -19.68 2.98 7.11
C ASP A 72 -18.63 1.91 7.49
N ALA A 73 -17.67 1.64 6.62
CA ALA A 73 -16.61 0.67 6.83
C ALA A 73 -15.34 1.29 7.47
N THR A 74 -15.31 2.62 7.68
CA THR A 74 -14.13 3.27 8.23
C THR A 74 -14.12 3.28 9.75
N THR A 75 -13.03 2.80 10.35
CA THR A 75 -12.71 2.92 11.76
C THR A 75 -11.52 3.87 11.93
N ILE A 76 -11.58 4.79 12.91
CA ILE A 76 -10.44 5.65 13.26
C ILE A 76 -9.59 4.92 14.28
N THR A 77 -8.36 4.62 13.92
CA THR A 77 -7.40 3.93 14.79
C THR A 77 -6.89 4.85 15.91
N ALA A 78 -6.29 4.26 16.96
CA ALA A 78 -5.65 5.02 18.04
C ALA A 78 -4.52 5.95 17.57
N SER A 79 -3.99 5.70 16.39
CA SER A 79 -2.94 6.49 15.74
C SER A 79 -3.49 7.59 14.82
N GLY A 80 -4.82 7.71 14.68
CA GLY A 80 -5.47 8.73 13.84
C GLY A 80 -5.60 8.36 12.36
N ILE A 81 -5.25 7.15 11.99
CA ILE A 81 -5.43 6.64 10.63
C ILE A 81 -6.89 6.21 10.44
N HIS A 82 -7.52 6.60 9.33
CA HIS A 82 -8.83 6.11 8.91
C HIS A 82 -8.64 4.74 8.26
N LEU A 83 -9.00 3.66 8.93
CA LEU A 83 -8.83 2.29 8.44
C LEU A 83 -10.14 1.75 7.87
N VAL A 84 -10.12 1.28 6.63
CA VAL A 84 -11.12 0.37 6.07
C VAL A 84 -10.52 -1.03 6.19
N PRO A 85 -10.98 -1.86 7.13
CA PRO A 85 -10.35 -3.13 7.44
C PRO A 85 -10.66 -4.21 6.41
N ALA A 86 -9.82 -5.24 6.37
CA ALA A 86 -10.08 -6.51 5.69
C ALA A 86 -10.56 -7.57 6.68
N THR A 87 -11.25 -8.57 6.15
CA THR A 87 -11.55 -9.83 6.83
C THR A 87 -11.14 -11.01 5.94
N LYS A 88 -11.05 -12.20 6.50
CA LYS A 88 -10.66 -13.41 5.75
C LYS A 88 -11.67 -13.79 4.65
N GLU A 89 -12.92 -13.36 4.82
CA GLU A 89 -13.99 -13.54 3.84
C GLU A 89 -13.66 -12.87 2.51
N LEU A 90 -12.76 -11.88 2.50
CA LEU A 90 -12.28 -11.21 1.29
C LEU A 90 -11.63 -12.19 0.29
N ASP A 91 -11.06 -13.30 0.75
CA ASP A 91 -10.53 -14.38 -0.12
C ASP A 91 -11.60 -15.00 -1.03
N SER A 92 -12.87 -14.94 -0.65
CA SER A 92 -13.99 -15.47 -1.38
C SER A 92 -14.54 -14.58 -2.50
N VAL A 93 -13.98 -13.39 -2.69
CA VAL A 93 -14.54 -12.38 -3.62
C VAL A 93 -14.33 -12.68 -5.10
N GLY A 94 -13.39 -13.56 -5.44
CA GLY A 94 -13.04 -13.90 -6.83
C GLY A 94 -14.24 -14.26 -7.72
N PRO A 95 -15.15 -15.16 -7.33
CA PRO A 95 -16.34 -15.49 -8.12
C PRO A 95 -17.29 -14.31 -8.38
N TYR A 96 -17.32 -13.31 -7.48
CA TYR A 96 -18.10 -12.10 -7.66
C TYR A 96 -17.54 -11.26 -8.81
N PHE A 97 -16.23 -11.05 -8.85
CA PHE A 97 -15.58 -10.29 -9.92
C PHE A 97 -15.78 -10.94 -11.29
N LEU A 98 -15.73 -12.27 -11.36
CA LEU A 98 -15.94 -13.03 -12.60
C LEU A 98 -17.39 -12.91 -13.14
N LYS A 99 -18.38 -12.74 -12.25
CA LYS A 99 -19.80 -12.73 -12.62
C LYS A 99 -20.37 -11.33 -12.85
N LYS A 100 -19.74 -10.28 -12.31
CA LYS A 100 -20.30 -8.92 -12.34
C LYS A 100 -19.45 -8.00 -13.23
N PRO A 101 -19.92 -7.67 -14.44
CA PRO A 101 -19.24 -6.69 -15.28
C PRO A 101 -19.04 -5.36 -14.53
N GLY A 102 -17.83 -4.79 -14.62
CA GLY A 102 -17.50 -3.52 -13.97
C GLY A 102 -17.18 -3.63 -12.47
N ALA A 103 -17.11 -4.83 -11.88
CA ALA A 103 -16.79 -5.03 -10.47
C ALA A 103 -15.46 -4.36 -10.06
N HIS A 104 -14.43 -4.41 -10.90
CA HIS A 104 -13.15 -3.74 -10.64
C HIS A 104 -13.24 -2.21 -10.50
N GLY A 105 -14.30 -1.57 -11.02
CA GLY A 105 -14.55 -0.13 -10.87
C GLY A 105 -15.28 0.26 -9.59
N VAL A 106 -15.74 -0.71 -8.79
CA VAL A 106 -16.54 -0.43 -7.58
C VAL A 106 -15.74 0.35 -6.55
N LEU A 107 -14.50 -0.06 -6.26
CA LEU A 107 -13.65 0.63 -5.29
C LEU A 107 -13.41 2.10 -5.69
N ARG A 108 -13.09 2.36 -6.97
CA ARG A 108 -12.94 3.73 -7.48
C ARG A 108 -14.19 4.58 -7.27
N LYS A 109 -15.37 4.00 -7.56
CA LYS A 109 -16.66 4.68 -7.36
C LYS A 109 -16.94 4.93 -5.88
N ALA A 110 -16.65 3.98 -5.02
CA ALA A 110 -16.82 4.10 -3.57
C ALA A 110 -15.91 5.19 -2.99
N LEU A 111 -14.65 5.26 -3.43
CA LEU A 111 -13.71 6.31 -3.02
C LEU A 111 -14.12 7.70 -3.50
N ALA A 112 -14.67 7.81 -4.71
CA ALA A 112 -15.16 9.09 -5.23
C ALA A 112 -16.39 9.63 -4.46
N GLY A 113 -17.12 8.78 -3.76
CA GLY A 113 -18.25 9.17 -2.90
C GLY A 113 -17.90 9.26 -1.42
N ALA A 114 -16.66 8.96 -1.03
CA ALA A 114 -16.22 8.96 0.36
C ALA A 114 -15.86 10.38 0.85
N PRO A 115 -15.88 10.62 2.18
CA PRO A 115 -15.32 11.85 2.74
C PRO A 115 -13.88 12.09 2.30
N ASP A 116 -13.54 13.34 2.01
CA ASP A 116 -12.21 13.72 1.54
C ASP A 116 -11.13 13.43 2.59
N VAL A 117 -10.01 12.91 2.11
CA VAL A 117 -8.75 12.77 2.83
C VAL A 117 -7.60 13.23 1.92
N ASP A 118 -6.44 13.53 2.48
CA ASP A 118 -5.27 13.90 1.67
C ASP A 118 -4.71 12.68 0.92
N PHE A 119 -4.66 11.52 1.60
CA PHE A 119 -4.11 10.29 1.05
C PHE A 119 -5.03 9.09 1.31
N ASN A 120 -5.29 8.29 0.27
CA ASN A 120 -5.71 6.91 0.40
C ASN A 120 -4.50 6.01 0.09
N LEU A 121 -4.16 5.09 0.99
CA LEU A 121 -3.16 4.06 0.77
C LEU A 121 -3.87 2.71 0.67
N LEU A 122 -3.74 2.05 -0.48
CA LEU A 122 -4.36 0.76 -0.75
C LEU A 122 -3.32 -0.34 -0.53
N ASP A 123 -3.45 -1.13 0.54
CA ASP A 123 -2.57 -2.27 0.81
C ASP A 123 -3.02 -3.46 -0.03
N CYS A 124 -2.28 -3.77 -1.07
CA CYS A 124 -2.64 -4.81 -2.03
C CYS A 124 -2.14 -6.20 -1.59
N PRO A 125 -2.85 -7.30 -1.95
CA PRO A 125 -2.37 -8.66 -1.73
C PRO A 125 -1.06 -8.97 -2.46
N GLY A 126 -0.47 -10.13 -2.15
CA GLY A 126 0.79 -10.59 -2.75
C GLY A 126 0.70 -10.98 -4.21
N ASP A 127 -0.49 -11.25 -4.70
CA ASP A 127 -0.75 -11.72 -6.05
C ASP A 127 -1.45 -10.66 -6.88
N PHE A 128 -1.27 -10.72 -8.19
CA PHE A 128 -1.99 -9.88 -9.14
C PHE A 128 -3.35 -10.50 -9.48
N ASP A 129 -4.27 -10.40 -8.55
CA ASP A 129 -5.63 -10.89 -8.65
C ASP A 129 -6.65 -9.76 -8.87
N HIS A 130 -7.93 -10.09 -8.72
CA HIS A 130 -9.05 -9.16 -8.86
C HIS A 130 -8.98 -7.98 -7.87
N LEU A 131 -8.43 -8.18 -6.66
CA LEU A 131 -8.30 -7.15 -5.64
C LEU A 131 -7.22 -6.15 -6.04
N THR A 132 -6.07 -6.65 -6.51
CA THR A 132 -5.00 -5.80 -7.05
C THR A 132 -5.47 -5.02 -8.28
N ILE A 133 -6.23 -5.64 -9.21
CA ILE A 133 -6.83 -4.91 -10.34
C ILE A 133 -7.74 -3.80 -9.82
N SER A 134 -8.59 -4.06 -8.82
CA SER A 134 -9.50 -3.06 -8.25
C SER A 134 -8.74 -1.89 -7.63
N ALA A 135 -7.63 -2.15 -6.93
CA ALA A 135 -6.75 -1.11 -6.41
C ALA A 135 -6.13 -0.26 -7.53
N LEU A 136 -5.58 -0.91 -8.57
CA LEU A 136 -4.96 -0.24 -9.71
C LEU A 136 -5.97 0.54 -10.56
N VAL A 137 -7.22 0.08 -10.65
CA VAL A 137 -8.32 0.82 -11.29
C VAL A 137 -8.70 2.05 -10.48
N ALA A 138 -8.62 2.00 -9.15
CA ALA A 138 -9.01 3.08 -8.25
C ALA A 138 -7.90 4.10 -7.99
N CYS A 139 -6.62 3.74 -8.18
CA CYS A 139 -5.51 4.59 -7.80
C CYS A 139 -5.26 5.75 -8.77
N THR A 140 -4.62 6.79 -8.26
CA THR A 140 -3.98 7.87 -9.03
C THR A 140 -2.49 7.60 -9.22
N GLU A 141 -1.89 6.79 -8.36
CA GLU A 141 -0.47 6.49 -8.32
C GLU A 141 -0.22 5.05 -7.91
N VAL A 142 0.87 4.46 -8.40
CA VAL A 142 1.35 3.14 -7.99
C VAL A 142 2.70 3.27 -7.30
N LEU A 143 2.81 2.72 -6.09
CA LEU A 143 4.04 2.58 -5.35
C LEU A 143 4.43 1.09 -5.28
N ALA A 144 5.56 0.74 -5.89
CA ALA A 144 6.15 -0.59 -5.71
C ALA A 144 7.01 -0.61 -4.45
N ALA A 145 6.61 -1.42 -3.46
CA ALA A 145 7.40 -1.65 -2.25
C ALA A 145 8.29 -2.88 -2.46
N VAL A 146 9.58 -2.68 -2.69
CA VAL A 146 10.54 -3.73 -3.06
C VAL A 146 11.58 -3.97 -1.98
N MET A 147 12.17 -5.16 -1.97
CA MET A 147 13.39 -5.46 -1.22
C MET A 147 14.58 -5.40 -2.18
N THR A 148 15.80 -5.33 -1.65
CA THR A 148 17.02 -5.39 -2.45
C THR A 148 17.42 -6.85 -2.74
N GLY A 149 16.72 -7.47 -3.68
CA GLY A 149 16.97 -8.85 -4.12
C GLY A 149 17.32 -8.94 -5.61
N ALA A 150 17.96 -10.03 -6.03
CA ALA A 150 18.42 -10.20 -7.42
C ALA A 150 17.30 -10.22 -8.48
N MET A 151 16.05 -10.44 -8.10
CA MET A 151 14.90 -10.54 -9.01
C MET A 151 13.99 -9.30 -9.01
N GLU A 152 14.39 -8.21 -8.37
CA GLU A 152 13.50 -7.06 -8.17
C GLU A 152 13.23 -6.28 -9.47
N LEU A 153 14.23 -6.16 -10.35
CA LEU A 153 14.03 -5.53 -11.67
C LEU A 153 13.00 -6.32 -12.50
N GLU A 154 13.08 -7.64 -12.50
CA GLU A 154 12.10 -8.49 -13.18
C GLU A 154 10.70 -8.35 -12.56
N ALA A 155 10.61 -8.23 -11.23
CA ALA A 155 9.34 -8.01 -10.55
C ALA A 155 8.71 -6.66 -10.93
N LEU A 156 9.50 -5.59 -11.07
CA LEU A 156 9.02 -4.29 -11.52
C LEU A 156 8.53 -4.32 -12.97
N MET A 157 9.27 -4.97 -13.87
CA MET A 157 8.82 -5.15 -15.26
C MET A 157 7.50 -5.91 -15.33
N ARG A 158 7.30 -6.90 -14.46
CA ARG A 158 6.01 -7.63 -14.37
C ARG A 158 4.87 -6.72 -13.90
N ILE A 159 5.13 -5.80 -12.96
CA ILE A 159 4.15 -4.81 -12.50
C ILE A 159 3.73 -3.91 -13.67
N GLU A 160 4.69 -3.34 -14.41
CA GLU A 160 4.43 -2.48 -15.55
C GLU A 160 3.65 -3.20 -16.66
N ASN A 161 4.08 -4.41 -17.03
CA ASN A 161 3.36 -5.22 -18.03
C ASN A 161 1.94 -5.51 -17.57
N TYR A 162 1.74 -5.84 -16.29
CA TYR A 162 0.42 -6.11 -15.74
C TYR A 162 -0.49 -4.87 -15.79
N ILE A 163 0.04 -3.69 -15.45
CA ILE A 163 -0.71 -2.43 -15.57
C ILE A 163 -1.13 -2.22 -17.01
N THR A 164 -0.21 -2.36 -17.97
CA THR A 164 -0.48 -2.17 -19.40
C THR A 164 -1.50 -3.18 -19.93
N GLU A 165 -1.38 -4.45 -19.59
CA GLU A 165 -2.22 -5.51 -20.16
C GLU A 165 -3.62 -5.60 -19.52
N GLN A 166 -3.72 -5.32 -18.20
CA GLN A 166 -4.94 -5.60 -17.45
C GLN A 166 -5.68 -4.33 -16.98
N VAL A 167 -4.98 -3.20 -16.87
CA VAL A 167 -5.52 -2.02 -16.20
C VAL A 167 -5.69 -0.82 -17.14
N GLU A 168 -4.85 -0.67 -18.16
CA GLU A 168 -4.79 0.52 -19.03
C GLU A 168 -6.15 0.93 -19.61
N LEU A 169 -6.98 -0.03 -20.04
CA LEU A 169 -8.32 0.27 -20.56
C LEU A 169 -9.29 0.77 -19.48
N LEU A 170 -9.08 0.41 -18.22
CA LEU A 170 -9.95 0.76 -17.09
C LEU A 170 -9.46 2.02 -16.37
N ASN A 171 -8.15 2.23 -16.33
CA ASN A 171 -7.47 3.38 -15.74
C ASN A 171 -6.25 3.75 -16.59
N PRO A 172 -6.41 4.59 -17.63
CA PRO A 172 -5.30 4.98 -18.52
C PRO A 172 -4.19 5.80 -17.85
N THR A 173 -4.42 6.27 -16.62
CA THR A 173 -3.43 7.05 -15.85
C THR A 173 -2.62 6.20 -14.89
N ALA A 174 -3.01 4.94 -14.68
CA ALA A 174 -2.27 4.03 -13.82
C ALA A 174 -0.87 3.76 -14.40
N ARG A 175 0.15 4.04 -13.63
CA ARG A 175 1.55 3.79 -13.97
C ARG A 175 2.39 3.65 -12.72
N LEU A 176 3.55 3.03 -12.83
CA LEU A 176 4.53 2.96 -11.75
C LEU A 176 5.11 4.36 -11.50
N ASN A 177 4.75 4.98 -10.38
CA ASN A 177 5.17 6.32 -10.01
C ASN A 177 6.33 6.30 -9.01
N HIS A 178 6.32 5.34 -8.08
CA HIS A 178 7.26 5.29 -6.97
C HIS A 178 7.79 3.87 -6.74
N ILE A 179 9.08 3.77 -6.45
CA ILE A 179 9.75 2.53 -6.02
C ILE A 179 10.40 2.82 -4.68
N LEU A 180 9.87 2.21 -3.61
CA LEU A 180 10.41 2.31 -2.26
C LEU A 180 11.17 1.03 -1.91
N CYS A 181 12.48 1.16 -1.68
CA CYS A 181 13.33 0.04 -1.27
C CYS A 181 13.28 -0.15 0.24
N GLY A 182 12.78 -1.31 0.68
CA GLY A 182 12.67 -1.69 2.09
C GLY A 182 13.63 -2.80 2.49
N ARG A 183 13.90 -2.92 3.81
CA ARG A 183 14.79 -3.92 4.42
C ARG A 183 16.22 -3.88 3.89
N VAL A 184 16.71 -2.72 3.51
CA VAL A 184 18.05 -2.52 2.93
C VAL A 184 19.13 -2.67 4.00
N GLU A 185 20.19 -3.41 3.67
CA GLU A 185 21.41 -3.55 4.46
C GLU A 185 22.59 -2.99 3.66
N LEU A 186 22.87 -1.70 3.77
CA LEU A 186 23.93 -1.02 2.98
C LEU A 186 25.33 -1.61 3.13
N GLY A 187 25.55 -2.44 4.16
CA GLY A 187 26.79 -3.22 4.30
C GLY A 187 26.90 -4.40 3.34
N GLN A 188 25.83 -4.77 2.64
CA GLN A 188 25.81 -5.88 1.68
C GLN A 188 26.03 -5.36 0.27
N VAL A 189 26.96 -5.97 -0.46
CA VAL A 189 27.30 -5.61 -1.85
C VAL A 189 26.09 -5.77 -2.77
N ILE A 190 25.30 -6.83 -2.55
CA ILE A 190 24.12 -7.10 -3.38
C ILE A 190 23.08 -5.97 -3.27
N ASP A 191 22.85 -5.43 -2.06
CA ASP A 191 21.89 -4.34 -1.84
C ASP A 191 22.35 -3.07 -2.57
N GLN A 192 23.64 -2.76 -2.50
CA GLN A 192 24.21 -1.61 -3.21
C GLN A 192 24.08 -1.75 -4.74
N GLN A 193 24.36 -2.95 -5.27
CA GLN A 193 24.24 -3.24 -6.70
C GLN A 193 22.80 -3.13 -7.20
N VAL A 194 21.84 -3.69 -6.45
CA VAL A 194 20.42 -3.61 -6.80
C VAL A 194 19.91 -2.17 -6.75
N LEU A 195 20.27 -1.41 -5.71
CA LEU A 195 19.92 0.01 -5.62
C LEU A 195 20.51 0.82 -6.78
N ALA A 196 21.75 0.56 -7.17
CA ALA A 196 22.36 1.22 -8.32
C ALA A 196 21.62 0.89 -9.62
N ALA A 197 21.31 -0.38 -9.85
CA ALA A 197 20.56 -0.82 -11.03
C ALA A 197 19.14 -0.24 -11.08
N LEU A 198 18.44 -0.16 -9.95
CA LEU A 198 17.13 0.48 -9.86
C LEU A 198 17.18 1.96 -10.22
N ARG A 199 18.16 2.70 -9.69
CA ARG A 199 18.35 4.12 -10.00
C ARG A 199 18.76 4.38 -11.44
N GLU A 200 19.47 3.45 -12.07
CA GLU A 200 19.83 3.52 -13.49
C GLU A 200 18.63 3.22 -14.39
N THR A 201 17.85 2.20 -14.06
CA THR A 201 16.72 1.74 -14.89
C THR A 201 15.46 2.59 -14.68
N TYR A 202 15.21 3.03 -13.45
CA TYR A 202 14.02 3.78 -13.02
C TYR A 202 14.42 5.07 -12.28
N PRO A 203 15.16 6.01 -12.93
CA PRO A 203 15.71 7.18 -12.25
C PRO A 203 14.65 8.09 -11.61
N ASP A 204 13.52 8.26 -12.28
CA ASP A 204 12.45 9.15 -11.81
C ASP A 204 11.54 8.47 -10.77
N GLN A 205 11.35 7.16 -10.85
CA GLN A 205 10.46 6.41 -9.97
C GLN A 205 11.15 5.99 -8.68
N THR A 206 12.45 5.68 -8.71
CA THR A 206 13.17 5.21 -7.52
C THR A 206 13.30 6.33 -6.50
N MET A 207 12.74 6.10 -5.32
CA MET A 207 12.86 7.05 -4.21
C MET A 207 14.31 7.13 -3.73
N HIS A 208 14.72 8.33 -3.34
CA HIS A 208 16.05 8.54 -2.74
C HIS A 208 16.15 7.88 -1.36
N THR A 209 15.04 7.96 -0.63
CA THR A 209 14.91 7.34 0.70
C THR A 209 14.85 5.83 0.59
N ILE A 210 15.61 5.16 1.44
CA ILE A 210 15.60 3.70 1.61
C ILE A 210 15.21 3.35 3.05
N ILE A 211 14.46 2.27 3.24
CA ILE A 211 14.07 1.79 4.56
C ILE A 211 15.06 0.71 5.01
N PRO A 212 15.85 0.96 6.07
CA PRO A 212 16.82 0.00 6.55
C PRO A 212 16.14 -1.21 7.18
N LYS A 213 16.78 -2.38 7.11
CA LYS A 213 16.37 -3.54 7.88
C LYS A 213 16.43 -3.22 9.38
N SER A 214 15.35 -3.51 10.11
CA SER A 214 15.24 -3.21 11.52
C SER A 214 14.36 -4.22 12.25
N VAL A 215 14.83 -4.74 13.36
CA VAL A 215 14.04 -5.62 14.24
C VAL A 215 12.86 -4.86 14.87
N ARG A 216 12.97 -3.53 15.01
CA ARG A 216 11.90 -2.69 15.57
C ARG A 216 10.62 -2.74 14.73
N VAL A 217 10.73 -2.98 13.43
CA VAL A 217 9.58 -3.17 12.54
C VAL A 217 8.82 -4.46 12.90
N SER A 218 9.52 -5.56 13.17
CA SER A 218 8.86 -6.81 13.57
C SER A 218 8.25 -6.72 14.97
N GLU A 219 8.92 -6.04 15.90
CA GLU A 219 8.41 -5.77 17.24
C GLU A 219 7.13 -4.90 17.20
N SER A 220 7.11 -3.89 16.33
CA SER A 220 5.97 -2.99 16.20
C SER A 220 4.73 -3.70 15.63
N TYR A 221 4.91 -4.70 14.75
CA TYR A 221 3.81 -5.57 14.31
C TYR A 221 3.20 -6.34 15.49
N SER A 222 4.04 -6.93 16.34
CA SER A 222 3.58 -7.67 17.53
C SER A 222 2.92 -6.75 18.58
N ALA A 223 3.22 -5.46 18.54
CA ALA A 223 2.60 -4.46 19.41
C ALA A 223 1.33 -3.83 18.78
N GLU A 224 0.96 -4.26 17.56
CA GLU A 224 -0.19 -3.72 16.80
C GLU A 224 -0.11 -2.19 16.64
N GLU A 225 1.12 -1.68 16.45
CA GLU A 225 1.38 -0.24 16.35
C GLU A 225 2.44 0.04 15.26
N PRO A 226 2.29 1.09 14.40
CA PRO A 226 3.29 1.44 13.41
C PRO A 226 4.66 1.72 14.05
N VAL A 227 5.78 1.32 13.41
CA VAL A 227 7.12 1.52 13.96
C VAL A 227 7.46 3.00 14.16
N VAL A 228 6.85 3.86 13.38
CA VAL A 228 6.99 5.32 13.49
C VAL A 228 6.53 5.81 14.87
N ARG A 229 5.50 5.20 15.43
CA ARG A 229 4.96 5.49 16.77
C ARG A 229 5.58 4.59 17.84
N TRP A 230 5.71 3.28 17.60
CA TRP A 230 6.25 2.31 18.53
C TRP A 230 7.71 2.59 18.93
N ALA A 231 8.55 2.91 17.95
CA ALA A 231 9.98 3.18 18.17
C ALA A 231 10.43 4.44 17.41
N PRO A 232 9.95 5.64 17.82
CA PRO A 232 10.04 6.88 17.05
C PRO A 232 11.47 7.34 16.76
N SER A 233 12.45 6.95 17.58
CA SER A 233 13.87 7.25 17.41
C SER A 233 14.65 6.20 16.60
N SER A 234 14.00 5.11 16.17
CA SER A 234 14.66 4.06 15.36
C SER A 234 15.04 4.56 13.97
N SER A 235 16.03 3.92 13.35
CA SER A 235 16.42 4.22 11.96
C SER A 235 15.27 3.99 10.98
N ALA A 236 14.47 2.95 11.18
CA ALA A 236 13.32 2.67 10.34
C ALA A 236 12.22 3.75 10.48
N ALA A 237 11.92 4.21 11.70
CA ALA A 237 10.93 5.27 11.92
C ALA A 237 11.35 6.58 11.25
N ARG A 238 12.63 6.97 11.37
CA ARG A 238 13.16 8.15 10.68
C ARG A 238 13.05 7.99 9.17
N ALA A 239 13.47 6.84 8.64
CA ALA A 239 13.42 6.59 7.21
C ALA A 239 11.98 6.61 6.65
N TYR A 240 10.97 6.14 7.40
CA TYR A 240 9.58 6.28 6.96
C TYR A 240 9.07 7.72 6.98
N ARG A 241 9.53 8.57 7.92
CA ARG A 241 9.22 10.01 7.89
C ARG A 241 9.87 10.69 6.68
N ASP A 242 11.14 10.37 6.40
CA ASP A 242 11.84 10.89 5.22
C ASP A 242 11.16 10.42 3.92
N ALA A 243 10.72 9.15 3.85
CA ALA A 243 10.00 8.63 2.71
C ALA A 243 8.62 9.28 2.54
N ALA A 244 7.90 9.56 3.62
CA ALA A 244 6.62 10.27 3.56
C ALA A 244 6.80 11.71 3.09
N GLN A 245 7.84 12.41 3.57
CA GLN A 245 8.18 13.75 3.08
C GLN A 245 8.53 13.73 1.60
N GLU A 246 9.40 12.81 1.16
CA GLU A 246 9.75 12.64 -0.24
C GLU A 246 8.52 12.34 -1.11
N LEU A 247 7.60 11.49 -0.63
CA LEU A 247 6.36 11.17 -1.33
C LEU A 247 5.45 12.40 -1.51
N VAL A 248 5.38 13.27 -0.50
CA VAL A 248 4.63 14.54 -0.57
C VAL A 248 5.25 15.49 -1.59
N GLU A 249 6.57 15.60 -1.63
CA GLU A 249 7.31 16.49 -2.52
C GLU A 249 7.29 16.01 -3.98
N ARG A 250 7.13 14.71 -4.22
CA ARG A 250 6.97 14.13 -5.55
C ARG A 250 5.57 14.43 -6.08
N ASP A 251 5.48 15.41 -6.97
CA ASP A 251 4.21 15.70 -7.68
C ASP A 251 3.95 14.58 -8.71
N PRO A 252 2.79 13.91 -8.64
CA PRO A 252 2.45 12.85 -9.61
C PRO A 252 2.07 13.38 -11.01
N ARG A 253 2.06 14.71 -11.20
CA ARG A 253 1.64 15.37 -12.44
C ARG A 253 2.70 15.38 -13.52
#